data_dcfeaf2668409e53817a08cfb76c9ea4
#
_entry.id   dcfeaf2668409e53817a08cfb76c9ea4
#
_cell.length_a   1.000
_cell.length_b   1.000
_cell.length_c   1.000
_cell.angle_alpha   90.00
_cell.angle_beta   90.00
_cell.angle_gamma   90.00
#
_symmetry.space_group_name_H-M   'P 1'
#
loop_
_entity.id
_entity.type
_entity.pdbx_description
1 polymer ?
#
loop_
_entity_poly.entity_id
_entity_poly.type
_entity_poly.pdbx_seq_one_letter_code
_entity_poly.pdbx_strand_id
1 'polypeptide(L)'
;MRTLMLGSSALILAGAIGTAPARSTVTGSQSAGSSPLVTQAEYARWQVELSNWGRWGKDDELGALNLITPAKRKAAAALMKEGITISLASNASTQKGVDVPCPVEWAMVTASDAGATDRIAYPCIHGAGATHLDSFAHRFFGGKMWNGYPVAGLVTKDGGAAKNSILTMKSGIVTRAVLYDIPRSKGVPYLEPGTRIFPADLEAWEKKSGVKAGAGDALLLRWGRWARRAKLGPWPIDEGAAGFDNSIIPWLKQRDIALLGWETPGYVPQPPGDLPRLAVHDFALTMLGIHLIDRADFDALSEAAAARNRWEFMLTVAPLPIPNGTGSPVNPIASF
;
A
#
# COMPACT_ATOMS: atom_id res chain seq x y z
N MET A 1 -42.24 -41.47 58.56
CA MET A 1 -42.00 -40.75 59.84
C MET A 1 -40.50 -40.41 59.88
N ARG A 2 -40.16 -39.15 59.74
CA ARG A 2 -39.13 -38.40 60.48
C ARG A 2 -39.04 -37.00 59.88
N THR A 3 -39.32 -36.08 60.68
CA THR A 3 -39.36 -34.64 60.53
C THR A 3 -37.99 -34.08 60.30
N LEU A 4 -37.85 -33.08 59.40
CA LEU A 4 -36.64 -32.30 59.26
C LEU A 4 -36.91 -30.81 59.37
N MET A 5 -36.15 -30.19 60.23
CA MET A 5 -36.19 -28.77 60.58
C MET A 5 -35.58 -27.93 59.51
N LEU A 6 -36.20 -26.78 59.28
CA LEU A 6 -35.67 -25.65 58.51
C LEU A 6 -34.58 -24.92 59.31
N GLY A 7 -33.44 -24.67 58.66
CA GLY A 7 -32.39 -23.72 59.08
C GLY A 7 -32.24 -22.60 58.05
N SER A 8 -32.71 -21.40 58.42
CA SER A 8 -32.53 -20.19 57.64
C SER A 8 -31.12 -19.60 57.87
N SER A 9 -30.28 -19.51 56.86
CA SER A 9 -29.04 -18.74 56.89
C SER A 9 -29.17 -17.51 56.00
N ALA A 10 -29.14 -16.36 56.61
CA ALA A 10 -29.09 -15.08 55.91
C ALA A 10 -27.68 -14.84 55.30
N LEU A 11 -27.68 -14.67 54.00
CA LEU A 11 -26.44 -14.29 53.27
C LEU A 11 -26.38 -12.77 53.13
N ILE A 12 -25.40 -12.15 53.75
CA ILE A 12 -25.11 -10.74 53.62
C ILE A 12 -24.33 -10.56 52.29
N LEU A 13 -24.94 -9.86 51.34
CA LEU A 13 -24.30 -9.47 50.07
C LEU A 13 -23.41 -8.23 50.30
N ALA A 14 -22.09 -8.39 50.34
CA ALA A 14 -21.17 -7.28 50.31
C ALA A 14 -21.00 -6.84 48.85
N GLY A 15 -21.50 -5.66 48.51
CA GLY A 15 -21.30 -5.04 47.20
C GLY A 15 -19.86 -4.61 46.99
N ALA A 16 -19.16 -5.25 46.09
CA ALA A 16 -17.88 -4.78 45.61
C ALA A 16 -18.12 -3.70 44.54
N ILE A 17 -17.76 -2.46 44.86
CA ILE A 17 -17.72 -1.36 43.90
C ILE A 17 -16.45 -1.58 43.04
N GLY A 18 -16.67 -2.14 41.86
CA GLY A 18 -15.62 -2.27 40.86
C GLY A 18 -15.27 -0.91 40.26
N THR A 19 -14.10 -0.39 40.56
CA THR A 19 -13.52 0.76 39.86
C THR A 19 -13.13 0.33 38.46
N ALA A 20 -13.79 0.90 37.45
CA ALA A 20 -13.40 0.74 36.04
C ALA A 20 -11.95 1.29 35.83
N PRO A 21 -11.09 0.61 35.04
CA PRO A 21 -9.78 1.14 34.74
C PRO A 21 -9.91 2.41 33.90
N ALA A 22 -9.23 3.47 34.35
CA ALA A 22 -9.11 4.72 33.61
C ALA A 22 -8.53 4.43 32.22
N ARG A 23 -9.23 4.85 31.17
CA ARG A 23 -8.70 4.91 29.82
C ARG A 23 -7.49 5.84 29.84
N SER A 24 -6.30 5.27 29.67
CA SER A 24 -5.09 6.03 29.41
C SER A 24 -5.23 6.72 28.07
N THR A 25 -5.43 8.02 28.08
CA THR A 25 -5.29 8.86 26.89
C THR A 25 -3.81 8.89 26.56
N VAL A 26 -3.40 8.07 25.58
CA VAL A 26 -2.09 8.19 24.96
C VAL A 26 -2.10 9.53 24.20
N THR A 27 -1.57 10.57 24.83
CA THR A 27 -1.19 11.79 24.15
C THR A 27 -0.08 11.45 23.18
N GLY A 28 -0.43 11.30 21.91
CA GLY A 28 0.53 11.12 20.83
C GLY A 28 1.52 12.30 20.86
N SER A 29 2.78 12.00 21.11
CA SER A 29 3.88 12.95 20.96
C SER A 29 3.86 13.45 19.51
N GLN A 30 3.37 14.66 19.29
CA GLN A 30 3.56 15.36 18.02
C GLN A 30 5.06 15.60 17.86
N SER A 31 5.67 14.98 16.86
CA SER A 31 7.05 15.28 16.47
C SER A 31 7.12 16.75 16.06
N ALA A 32 8.10 17.47 16.63
CA ALA A 32 8.40 18.85 16.28
C ALA A 32 8.69 18.94 14.77
N GLY A 33 7.81 19.64 14.02
CA GLY A 33 7.96 19.85 12.59
C GLY A 33 6.71 19.51 11.77
N SER A 34 5.50 19.81 12.25
CA SER A 34 4.29 19.66 11.44
C SER A 34 4.30 20.72 10.34
N SER A 35 4.62 20.32 9.10
CA SER A 35 4.25 21.14 7.93
C SER A 35 2.75 21.44 8.01
N PRO A 36 2.32 22.66 7.61
CA PRO A 36 0.89 22.97 7.56
C PRO A 36 0.17 21.94 6.69
N LEU A 37 -1.07 21.60 7.07
CA LEU A 37 -1.89 20.68 6.31
C LEU A 37 -2.11 21.22 4.89
N VAL A 38 -1.98 20.35 3.90
CA VAL A 38 -2.29 20.68 2.51
C VAL A 38 -3.78 21.03 2.39
N THR A 39 -4.08 22.18 1.87
CA THR A 39 -5.44 22.66 1.66
C THR A 39 -6.04 22.15 0.36
N GLN A 40 -7.37 22.17 0.23
CA GLN A 40 -8.04 21.85 -1.04
C GLN A 40 -7.57 22.75 -2.19
N ALA A 41 -7.34 24.03 -1.92
CA ALA A 41 -6.85 24.98 -2.92
C ALA A 41 -5.43 24.63 -3.41
N GLU A 42 -4.54 24.23 -2.51
CA GLU A 42 -3.20 23.73 -2.89
C GLU A 42 -3.29 22.43 -3.68
N TYR A 43 -4.09 21.49 -3.23
CA TYR A 43 -4.26 20.23 -3.94
C TYR A 43 -4.80 20.45 -5.36
N ALA A 44 -5.80 21.32 -5.53
CA ALA A 44 -6.34 21.69 -6.83
C ALA A 44 -5.31 22.39 -7.72
N ARG A 45 -4.49 23.28 -7.16
CA ARG A 45 -3.39 23.92 -7.87
C ARG A 45 -2.35 22.90 -8.34
N TRP A 46 -1.96 21.93 -7.49
CA TRP A 46 -1.01 20.88 -7.83
C TRP A 46 -1.49 19.95 -8.94
N GLN A 47 -2.81 19.74 -9.07
CA GLN A 47 -3.36 18.96 -10.18
C GLN A 47 -3.06 19.58 -11.56
N VAL A 48 -2.82 20.88 -11.60
CA VAL A 48 -2.38 21.58 -12.81
C VAL A 48 -0.85 21.67 -12.88
N GLU A 49 -0.22 22.15 -11.82
CA GLU A 49 1.21 22.48 -11.82
C GLU A 49 2.13 21.25 -11.80
N LEU A 50 1.72 20.16 -11.13
CA LEU A 50 2.52 18.96 -10.96
C LEU A 50 2.14 17.84 -11.93
N SER A 51 1.08 18.01 -12.73
CA SER A 51 0.65 17.00 -13.68
C SER A 51 1.77 16.63 -14.68
N ASN A 52 1.85 15.34 -14.98
CA ASN A 52 2.71 14.80 -16.04
C ASN A 52 1.94 14.53 -17.35
N TRP A 53 0.68 14.95 -17.45
CA TRP A 53 -0.10 14.74 -18.66
C TRP A 53 0.60 15.33 -19.88
N GLY A 54 0.65 14.57 -20.96
CA GLY A 54 1.34 14.95 -22.20
C GLY A 54 2.87 14.82 -22.17
N ARG A 55 3.49 14.57 -21.01
CA ARG A 55 4.95 14.49 -20.87
C ARG A 55 5.59 13.45 -21.81
N TRP A 56 4.92 12.33 -22.05
CA TRP A 56 5.37 11.24 -22.92
C TRP A 56 4.50 11.09 -24.17
N GLY A 57 3.80 12.15 -24.54
CA GLY A 57 2.89 12.19 -25.70
C GLY A 57 1.45 12.02 -25.31
N LYS A 58 0.55 12.48 -26.21
CA LYS A 58 -0.90 12.50 -25.96
C LYS A 58 -1.54 11.11 -25.85
N ASP A 59 -0.92 10.10 -26.44
CA ASP A 59 -1.42 8.72 -26.47
C ASP A 59 -0.74 7.80 -25.44
N ASP A 60 0.08 8.38 -24.53
CA ASP A 60 0.79 7.59 -23.50
C ASP A 60 -0.17 6.95 -22.50
N GLU A 61 0.07 5.67 -22.22
CA GLU A 61 -0.63 4.85 -21.22
C GLU A 61 0.34 4.22 -20.20
N LEU A 62 1.64 4.55 -20.25
CA LEU A 62 2.68 3.99 -19.36
C LEU A 62 3.08 4.93 -18.22
N GLY A 63 2.85 6.22 -18.38
CA GLY A 63 3.20 7.21 -17.36
C GLY A 63 4.68 7.19 -16.99
N ALA A 64 4.97 7.24 -15.69
CA ALA A 64 6.33 7.28 -15.17
C ALA A 64 7.16 6.00 -15.47
N LEU A 65 6.52 4.89 -15.88
CA LEU A 65 7.25 3.71 -16.35
C LEU A 65 8.10 3.98 -17.60
N ASN A 66 7.80 5.04 -18.35
CA ASN A 66 8.67 5.50 -19.46
C ASN A 66 10.09 5.88 -19.01
N LEU A 67 10.27 6.20 -17.72
CA LEU A 67 11.57 6.48 -17.12
C LEU A 67 12.42 5.21 -16.90
N ILE A 68 11.80 4.03 -17.00
CA ILE A 68 12.50 2.75 -16.88
C ILE A 68 13.09 2.38 -18.26
N THR A 69 14.18 3.01 -18.61
CA THR A 69 14.89 2.79 -19.88
C THR A 69 15.58 1.41 -19.91
N PRO A 70 16.01 0.91 -21.09
CA PRO A 70 16.86 -0.29 -21.17
C PRO A 70 18.14 -0.20 -20.32
N ALA A 71 18.77 0.98 -20.26
CA ALA A 71 19.93 1.23 -19.40
C ALA A 71 19.58 1.09 -17.92
N LYS A 72 18.42 1.63 -17.49
CA LYS A 72 17.92 1.52 -16.12
C LYS A 72 17.68 0.06 -15.73
N ARG A 73 17.07 -0.74 -16.63
CA ARG A 73 16.85 -2.19 -16.40
C ARG A 73 18.17 -2.95 -16.25
N LYS A 74 19.16 -2.67 -17.11
CA LYS A 74 20.49 -3.28 -17.01
C LYS A 74 21.18 -2.91 -15.70
N ALA A 75 21.12 -1.63 -15.30
CA ALA A 75 21.67 -1.18 -14.01
C ALA A 75 20.96 -1.86 -12.82
N ALA A 76 19.64 -2.03 -12.88
CA ALA A 76 18.88 -2.75 -11.86
C ALA A 76 19.31 -4.22 -11.78
N ALA A 77 19.47 -4.91 -12.92
CA ALA A 77 19.93 -6.31 -12.96
C ALA A 77 21.32 -6.49 -12.36
N ALA A 78 22.21 -5.50 -12.51
CA ALA A 78 23.54 -5.50 -11.91
C ALA A 78 23.54 -5.38 -10.37
N LEU A 79 22.38 -5.08 -9.76
CA LEU A 79 22.20 -5.09 -8.31
C LEU A 79 22.03 -6.52 -7.75
N MET A 80 21.67 -7.50 -8.55
CA MET A 80 21.57 -8.89 -8.12
C MET A 80 22.97 -9.50 -8.03
N LYS A 81 23.60 -9.44 -6.86
CA LYS A 81 24.97 -9.90 -6.60
C LYS A 81 25.06 -11.22 -5.83
N GLU A 82 24.04 -11.52 -5.05
CA GLU A 82 24.01 -12.67 -4.14
C GLU A 82 23.08 -13.79 -4.63
N GLY A 83 22.21 -13.51 -5.61
CA GLY A 83 21.24 -14.48 -6.11
C GLY A 83 20.10 -14.77 -5.12
N ILE A 84 19.87 -13.89 -4.15
CA ILE A 84 18.82 -14.04 -3.13
C ILE A 84 17.58 -13.29 -3.58
N THR A 85 16.41 -13.94 -3.49
CA THR A 85 15.11 -13.38 -3.84
C THR A 85 14.18 -13.35 -2.63
N ILE A 86 13.38 -12.30 -2.54
CA ILE A 86 12.40 -12.09 -1.46
C ILE A 86 11.07 -11.71 -2.09
N SER A 87 10.03 -12.47 -1.76
CA SER A 87 8.66 -12.10 -2.10
C SER A 87 8.22 -10.89 -1.28
N LEU A 88 7.58 -9.94 -1.95
CA LEU A 88 6.99 -8.75 -1.33
C LEU A 88 5.46 -8.85 -1.28
N ALA A 89 4.90 -9.99 -1.63
CA ALA A 89 3.47 -10.21 -1.51
C ALA A 89 3.09 -10.69 -0.10
N SER A 90 2.03 -10.11 0.44
CA SER A 90 1.35 -10.73 1.57
C SER A 90 0.66 -12.02 1.12
N ASN A 91 0.58 -13.00 1.98
CA ASN A 91 -0.24 -14.19 1.70
C ASN A 91 -1.68 -13.77 1.39
N ALA A 92 -2.26 -14.35 0.33
CA ALA A 92 -3.64 -14.10 -0.04
C ALA A 92 -4.58 -14.47 1.11
N SER A 93 -5.42 -13.54 1.52
CA SER A 93 -6.39 -13.78 2.60
C SER A 93 -7.65 -14.40 2.02
N THR A 94 -7.90 -15.67 2.33
CA THR A 94 -9.07 -16.43 1.87
C THR A 94 -10.22 -16.40 2.86
N GLN A 95 -10.04 -15.77 4.01
CA GLN A 95 -11.07 -15.63 5.05
C GLN A 95 -11.43 -14.16 5.26
N LYS A 96 -12.73 -13.91 5.43
CA LYS A 96 -13.23 -12.58 5.78
C LYS A 96 -12.78 -12.20 7.19
N GLY A 97 -12.31 -10.97 7.35
CA GLY A 97 -11.89 -10.39 8.62
C GLY A 97 -12.18 -8.91 8.67
N VAL A 98 -11.94 -8.28 9.82
CA VAL A 98 -12.16 -6.84 10.01
C VAL A 98 -11.28 -5.98 9.10
N ASP A 99 -10.10 -6.48 8.74
CA ASP A 99 -9.15 -5.86 7.82
C ASP A 99 -9.17 -6.51 6.42
N VAL A 100 -10.06 -7.47 6.17
CA VAL A 100 -10.25 -8.17 4.89
C VAL A 100 -11.74 -8.34 4.61
N PRO A 101 -12.48 -7.28 4.25
CA PRO A 101 -13.92 -7.39 4.03
C PRO A 101 -14.28 -8.19 2.76
N CYS A 102 -13.37 -8.25 1.78
CA CYS A 102 -13.52 -8.96 0.51
C CYS A 102 -12.30 -9.85 0.29
N PRO A 103 -12.32 -11.12 0.75
CA PRO A 103 -11.20 -12.04 0.62
C PRO A 103 -11.05 -12.58 -0.79
N VAL A 104 -9.90 -13.19 -1.07
CA VAL A 104 -9.69 -14.03 -2.26
C VAL A 104 -10.52 -15.31 -2.09
N GLU A 105 -11.23 -15.71 -3.14
CA GLU A 105 -11.94 -16.98 -3.16
C GLU A 105 -11.02 -18.08 -3.70
N TRP A 106 -10.83 -19.12 -2.94
CA TRP A 106 -10.12 -20.33 -3.34
C TRP A 106 -10.94 -21.56 -3.00
N ALA A 107 -11.00 -22.48 -3.93
CA ALA A 107 -11.67 -23.76 -3.70
C ALA A 107 -10.99 -24.89 -4.52
N MET A 108 -10.79 -26.04 -3.88
CA MET A 108 -10.44 -27.25 -4.59
C MET A 108 -11.63 -27.70 -5.45
N VAL A 109 -11.42 -27.92 -6.74
CA VAL A 109 -12.43 -28.38 -7.69
C VAL A 109 -12.43 -29.90 -7.79
N THR A 110 -11.23 -30.48 -7.95
CA THR A 110 -11.04 -31.93 -7.97
C THR A 110 -9.80 -32.31 -7.19
N ALA A 111 -9.83 -33.48 -6.55
CA ALA A 111 -8.66 -34.12 -5.96
C ALA A 111 -8.78 -35.65 -6.09
N SER A 112 -7.73 -36.31 -6.59
CA SER A 112 -7.62 -37.75 -6.75
C SER A 112 -6.17 -38.19 -6.68
N ASP A 113 -5.91 -39.48 -6.75
CA ASP A 113 -4.54 -40.01 -6.79
C ASP A 113 -3.77 -39.59 -8.06
N ALA A 114 -4.47 -39.18 -9.11
CA ALA A 114 -3.90 -38.73 -10.39
C ALA A 114 -3.59 -37.23 -10.44
N GLY A 115 -4.17 -36.41 -9.55
CA GLY A 115 -3.94 -34.96 -9.52
C GLY A 115 -5.05 -34.18 -8.86
N ALA A 116 -4.83 -32.84 -8.77
CA ALA A 116 -5.78 -31.93 -8.20
C ALA A 116 -5.91 -30.67 -9.07
N THR A 117 -7.08 -30.05 -9.02
CA THR A 117 -7.39 -28.79 -9.70
C THR A 117 -8.14 -27.87 -8.74
N ASP A 118 -7.80 -26.60 -8.73
CA ASP A 118 -8.45 -25.60 -7.91
C ASP A 118 -8.97 -24.41 -8.76
N ARG A 119 -9.79 -23.60 -8.12
CA ARG A 119 -10.31 -22.32 -8.65
C ARG A 119 -9.87 -21.21 -7.73
N ILE A 120 -9.37 -20.13 -8.33
CA ILE A 120 -9.05 -18.88 -7.62
C ILE A 120 -9.84 -17.75 -8.26
N ALA A 121 -10.45 -16.90 -7.44
CA ALA A 121 -11.09 -15.67 -7.90
C ALA A 121 -10.70 -14.50 -6.97
N TYR A 122 -10.61 -13.33 -7.57
CA TYR A 122 -10.32 -12.06 -6.89
C TYR A 122 -11.55 -11.13 -7.04
N PRO A 123 -12.59 -11.30 -6.20
CA PRO A 123 -13.83 -10.53 -6.36
C PRO A 123 -13.63 -9.02 -6.22
N CYS A 124 -12.60 -8.62 -5.45
CA CYS A 124 -12.22 -7.24 -5.19
C CYS A 124 -10.73 -7.09 -5.43
N ILE A 125 -10.30 -6.89 -6.68
CA ILE A 125 -8.87 -6.78 -6.99
C ILE A 125 -8.19 -5.63 -6.23
N HIS A 126 -8.87 -4.50 -6.09
CA HIS A 126 -8.41 -3.34 -5.32
C HIS A 126 -8.76 -3.42 -3.82
N GLY A 127 -9.06 -4.61 -3.34
CA GLY A 127 -9.40 -4.87 -1.95
C GLY A 127 -8.19 -5.26 -1.11
N ALA A 128 -8.48 -5.61 0.13
CA ALA A 128 -7.47 -6.03 1.10
C ALA A 128 -7.18 -7.55 1.08
N GLY A 129 -7.62 -8.28 0.04
CA GLY A 129 -7.48 -9.74 -0.06
C GLY A 129 -6.09 -10.21 -0.49
N ALA A 130 -5.42 -9.47 -1.37
CA ALA A 130 -4.12 -9.83 -1.92
C ALA A 130 -3.28 -8.61 -2.29
N THR A 131 -1.98 -8.78 -2.38
CA THR A 131 -1.08 -7.80 -2.99
C THR A 131 -1.43 -7.65 -4.46
N HIS A 132 -1.58 -6.41 -4.93
CA HIS A 132 -2.00 -6.12 -6.28
C HIS A 132 -1.31 -4.88 -6.85
N LEU A 133 -1.31 -4.79 -8.18
CA LEU A 133 -0.81 -3.64 -8.93
C LEU A 133 -2.00 -2.90 -9.54
N ASP A 134 -2.08 -1.61 -9.30
CA ASP A 134 -3.10 -0.72 -9.87
C ASP A 134 -2.67 -0.19 -11.22
N SER A 135 -3.59 -0.20 -12.18
CA SER A 135 -3.46 0.54 -13.43
C SER A 135 -4.11 1.92 -13.33
N PHE A 136 -3.84 2.79 -14.30
CA PHE A 136 -4.43 4.13 -14.34
C PHE A 136 -5.94 4.13 -14.59
N ALA A 137 -6.51 2.99 -14.99
CA ALA A 137 -7.95 2.83 -15.12
C ALA A 137 -8.67 2.56 -13.79
N HIS A 138 -7.94 2.53 -12.66
CA HIS A 138 -8.50 2.33 -11.34
C HIS A 138 -9.09 3.61 -10.72
N ARG A 139 -8.45 4.77 -10.95
CA ARG A 139 -8.85 6.03 -10.30
C ARG A 139 -9.08 7.13 -11.32
N PHE A 140 -10.01 8.04 -10.98
CA PHE A 140 -10.45 9.09 -11.88
C PHE A 140 -10.47 10.44 -11.17
N PHE A 141 -10.22 11.50 -11.94
CA PHE A 141 -10.36 12.86 -11.49
C PHE A 141 -11.07 13.72 -12.54
N GLY A 142 -12.14 14.42 -12.16
CA GLY A 142 -12.91 15.28 -13.07
C GLY A 142 -13.44 14.52 -14.31
N GLY A 143 -13.82 13.24 -14.16
CA GLY A 143 -14.27 12.39 -15.25
C GLY A 143 -13.16 11.93 -16.22
N LYS A 144 -11.89 12.04 -15.79
CA LYS A 144 -10.71 11.67 -16.61
C LYS A 144 -9.82 10.68 -15.87
N MET A 145 -9.16 9.82 -16.64
CA MET A 145 -8.04 8.96 -16.23
C MET A 145 -6.71 9.66 -16.50
N TRP A 146 -5.61 8.94 -16.22
CA TRP A 146 -4.25 9.33 -16.60
C TRP A 146 -4.21 9.87 -18.04
N ASN A 147 -3.40 10.91 -18.21
CA ASN A 147 -3.12 11.58 -19.49
C ASN A 147 -4.38 12.22 -20.16
N GLY A 148 -5.40 12.50 -19.34
CA GLY A 148 -6.62 13.20 -19.77
C GLY A 148 -7.63 12.36 -20.53
N TYR A 149 -7.45 11.04 -20.64
CA TYR A 149 -8.43 10.17 -21.28
C TYR A 149 -9.79 10.25 -20.55
N PRO A 150 -10.90 10.49 -21.26
CA PRO A 150 -12.22 10.53 -20.63
C PRO A 150 -12.61 9.15 -20.10
N VAL A 151 -13.27 9.10 -18.97
CA VAL A 151 -13.85 7.85 -18.43
C VAL A 151 -15.07 7.43 -19.27
N ALA A 152 -15.88 8.43 -19.65
CA ALA A 152 -17.09 8.18 -20.45
C ALA A 152 -16.76 7.48 -21.78
N GLY A 153 -17.37 6.35 -22.01
CA GLY A 153 -17.18 5.52 -23.21
C GLY A 153 -15.91 4.68 -23.23
N LEU A 154 -14.91 4.97 -22.37
CA LEU A 154 -13.67 4.18 -22.30
C LEU A 154 -13.62 3.23 -21.10
N VAL A 155 -14.42 3.45 -20.05
CA VAL A 155 -14.57 2.52 -18.94
C VAL A 155 -16.03 2.20 -18.77
N THR A 156 -16.39 0.94 -18.97
CA THR A 156 -17.77 0.47 -18.86
C THR A 156 -17.85 -0.80 -18.01
N LYS A 157 -19.02 -1.06 -17.43
CA LYS A 157 -19.23 -2.24 -16.60
C LYS A 157 -18.96 -3.53 -17.36
N ASP A 158 -19.41 -3.61 -18.62
CA ASP A 158 -19.35 -4.84 -19.41
C ASP A 158 -18.07 -4.95 -20.26
N GLY A 159 -17.50 -3.81 -20.69
CA GLY A 159 -16.31 -3.77 -21.56
C GLY A 159 -14.99 -3.58 -20.79
N GLY A 160 -15.05 -3.21 -19.51
CA GLY A 160 -13.86 -2.85 -18.74
C GLY A 160 -13.23 -1.54 -19.23
N ALA A 161 -11.91 -1.42 -19.10
CA ALA A 161 -11.13 -0.23 -19.44
C ALA A 161 -10.44 -0.37 -20.80
N ALA A 162 -10.95 0.29 -21.82
CA ALA A 162 -10.38 0.29 -23.17
C ALA A 162 -9.07 1.06 -23.28
N LYS A 163 -8.75 1.92 -22.29
CA LYS A 163 -7.52 2.68 -22.13
C LYS A 163 -6.98 2.56 -20.73
N ASN A 164 -5.67 2.73 -20.58
CA ASN A 164 -4.99 2.73 -19.28
C ASN A 164 -5.16 1.43 -18.47
N SER A 165 -5.50 0.31 -19.15
CA SER A 165 -5.72 -0.97 -18.51
C SER A 165 -4.42 -1.61 -18.02
N ILE A 166 -4.52 -2.61 -17.14
CA ILE A 166 -3.37 -3.38 -16.65
C ILE A 166 -2.59 -4.07 -17.77
N LEU A 167 -3.21 -4.34 -18.90
CA LEU A 167 -2.59 -4.99 -20.04
C LEU A 167 -1.40 -4.20 -20.62
N THR A 168 -1.36 -2.88 -20.43
CA THR A 168 -0.23 -2.03 -20.86
C THR A 168 1.09 -2.46 -20.22
N MET A 169 1.02 -3.11 -19.05
CA MET A 169 2.17 -3.57 -18.29
C MET A 169 2.48 -5.07 -18.46
N LYS A 170 1.92 -5.75 -19.48
CA LYS A 170 2.12 -7.20 -19.65
C LYS A 170 3.58 -7.63 -19.86
N SER A 171 4.45 -6.73 -20.27
CA SER A 171 5.90 -6.98 -20.38
C SER A 171 6.62 -6.99 -19.03
N GLY A 172 5.89 -6.72 -17.94
CA GLY A 172 6.44 -6.62 -16.59
C GLY A 172 7.21 -5.33 -16.34
N ILE A 173 7.49 -5.09 -15.09
CA ILE A 173 8.27 -3.95 -14.59
C ILE A 173 9.54 -4.51 -13.97
N VAL A 174 10.71 -4.10 -14.49
CA VAL A 174 12.02 -4.44 -13.92
C VAL A 174 12.78 -3.14 -13.73
N THR A 175 13.08 -2.78 -12.48
CA THR A 175 13.81 -1.55 -12.16
C THR A 175 14.55 -1.67 -10.84
N ARG A 176 15.37 -0.68 -10.52
CA ARG A 176 15.91 -0.51 -9.17
C ARG A 176 14.77 -0.09 -8.24
N ALA A 177 14.67 -0.75 -7.08
CA ALA A 177 13.81 -0.30 -5.99
C ALA A 177 14.64 0.13 -4.78
N VAL A 178 14.09 1.06 -4.01
CA VAL A 178 14.65 1.53 -2.75
C VAL A 178 13.60 1.35 -1.66
N LEU A 179 13.98 0.65 -0.57
CA LEU A 179 13.12 0.50 0.61
C LEU A 179 13.32 1.69 1.56
N TYR A 180 12.24 2.37 1.87
CA TYR A 180 12.15 3.38 2.93
C TYR A 180 11.50 2.75 4.16
N ASP A 181 12.32 2.36 5.12
CA ASP A 181 11.88 1.71 6.36
C ASP A 181 11.75 2.75 7.48
N ILE A 182 10.58 3.36 7.57
CA ILE A 182 10.34 4.48 8.50
C ILE A 182 10.31 4.01 9.96
N PRO A 183 9.71 2.87 10.35
CA PRO A 183 9.85 2.34 11.71
C PRO A 183 11.30 2.19 12.14
N ARG A 184 12.13 1.59 11.30
CA ARG A 184 13.57 1.41 11.57
C ARG A 184 14.30 2.75 11.66
N SER A 185 13.90 3.74 10.87
CA SER A 185 14.42 5.11 11.01
C SER A 185 14.14 5.68 12.39
N LYS A 186 12.94 5.46 12.92
CA LYS A 186 12.46 5.97 14.21
C LYS A 186 12.79 5.05 15.40
N GLY A 187 13.41 3.89 15.19
CA GLY A 187 13.77 2.94 16.26
C GLY A 187 12.56 2.22 16.87
N VAL A 188 11.47 2.07 16.13
CA VAL A 188 10.25 1.38 16.57
C VAL A 188 9.94 0.20 15.64
N PRO A 189 9.21 -0.83 16.09
CA PRO A 189 8.89 -1.98 15.25
C PRO A 189 7.86 -1.68 14.16
N TYR A 190 6.95 -0.74 14.41
CA TYR A 190 5.90 -0.29 13.49
C TYR A 190 5.42 1.11 13.87
N LEU A 191 4.68 1.75 12.96
CA LEU A 191 3.97 3.00 13.21
C LEU A 191 2.51 2.71 13.55
N GLU A 192 1.94 3.48 14.47
CA GLU A 192 0.51 3.38 14.81
C GLU A 192 -0.37 3.99 13.72
N PRO A 193 -1.61 3.49 13.54
CA PRO A 193 -2.59 4.12 12.67
C PRO A 193 -2.72 5.63 12.95
N GLY A 194 -2.86 6.42 11.89
CA GLY A 194 -2.89 7.88 12.00
C GLY A 194 -1.52 8.56 11.99
N THR A 195 -0.42 7.81 12.09
CA THR A 195 0.93 8.38 11.95
C THR A 195 1.16 8.85 10.52
N ARG A 196 1.47 10.14 10.35
CA ARG A 196 1.81 10.74 9.07
C ARG A 196 3.29 10.65 8.79
N ILE A 197 3.66 10.37 7.56
CA ILE A 197 5.03 10.31 7.05
C ILE A 197 5.22 11.51 6.12
N PHE A 198 6.08 12.43 6.53
CA PHE A 198 6.40 13.67 5.82
C PHE A 198 7.63 13.52 4.92
N PRO A 199 7.86 14.43 3.96
CA PRO A 199 9.11 14.48 3.19
C PRO A 199 10.35 14.43 4.07
N ALA A 200 10.36 15.13 5.20
CA ALA A 200 11.47 15.14 6.15
C ALA A 200 11.78 13.76 6.76
N ASP A 201 10.76 12.90 6.95
CA ASP A 201 10.98 11.51 7.42
C ASP A 201 11.73 10.68 6.35
N LEU A 202 11.39 10.91 5.07
CA LEU A 202 12.06 10.24 3.95
C LEU A 202 13.51 10.72 3.80
N GLU A 203 13.73 12.01 3.92
CA GLU A 203 15.08 12.61 3.86
C GLU A 203 15.94 12.17 5.04
N ALA A 204 15.36 12.05 6.24
CA ALA A 204 16.04 11.48 7.39
C ALA A 204 16.44 10.01 7.17
N TRP A 205 15.58 9.23 6.52
CA TRP A 205 15.90 7.86 6.11
C TRP A 205 17.02 7.82 5.06
N GLU A 206 16.97 8.66 4.03
CA GLU A 206 18.03 8.77 3.03
C GLU A 206 19.39 9.05 3.66
N LYS A 207 19.42 10.00 4.61
CA LYS A 207 20.64 10.32 5.35
C LYS A 207 21.15 9.15 6.19
N LYS A 208 20.25 8.39 6.82
CA LYS A 208 20.59 7.23 7.65
C LYS A 208 21.03 6.03 6.84
N SER A 209 20.33 5.73 5.75
CA SER A 209 20.56 4.55 4.90
C SER A 209 21.66 4.74 3.86
N GLY A 210 21.99 5.99 3.53
CA GLY A 210 22.90 6.34 2.44
C GLY A 210 22.33 6.13 1.04
N VAL A 211 21.03 5.80 0.92
CA VAL A 211 20.38 5.50 -0.37
C VAL A 211 19.25 6.48 -0.63
N LYS A 212 19.11 6.88 -1.90
CA LYS A 212 18.14 7.87 -2.34
C LYS A 212 17.41 7.36 -3.59
N ALA A 213 16.09 7.39 -3.57
CA ALA A 213 15.28 7.11 -4.75
C ALA A 213 15.35 8.27 -5.75
N GLY A 214 15.31 7.95 -7.03
CA GLY A 214 15.40 8.92 -8.13
C GLY A 214 14.65 8.44 -9.38
N ALA A 215 14.87 9.12 -10.48
CA ALA A 215 14.14 8.91 -11.73
C ALA A 215 14.14 7.44 -12.18
N GLY A 216 12.94 6.92 -12.44
CA GLY A 216 12.74 5.54 -12.87
C GLY A 216 12.88 4.49 -11.78
N ASP A 217 13.09 4.86 -10.51
CA ASP A 217 13.11 3.92 -9.41
C ASP A 217 11.70 3.56 -8.92
N ALA A 218 11.58 2.40 -8.30
CA ALA A 218 10.47 2.08 -7.44
C ALA A 218 10.77 2.53 -6.01
N LEU A 219 9.85 3.27 -5.40
CA LEU A 219 9.90 3.62 -3.99
C LEU A 219 9.00 2.65 -3.23
N LEU A 220 9.57 1.89 -2.29
CA LEU A 220 8.82 0.99 -1.43
C LEU A 220 8.79 1.56 -0.01
N LEU A 221 7.60 1.81 0.52
CA LEU A 221 7.41 2.41 1.83
C LEU A 221 6.91 1.39 2.85
N ARG A 222 7.75 1.09 3.84
CA ARG A 222 7.38 0.30 5.00
C ARG A 222 7.00 1.21 6.16
N TRP A 223 5.85 0.93 6.78
CA TRP A 223 5.43 1.50 8.07
C TRP A 223 5.16 0.44 9.15
N GLY A 224 5.36 -0.85 8.80
CA GLY A 224 5.28 -1.97 9.75
C GLY A 224 3.87 -2.48 10.00
N ARG A 225 2.98 -2.40 9.01
CA ARG A 225 1.61 -2.92 9.12
C ARG A 225 1.58 -4.37 9.59
N TRP A 226 2.39 -5.22 8.97
CA TRP A 226 2.37 -6.65 9.22
C TRP A 226 2.97 -6.99 10.58
N ALA A 227 4.03 -6.33 11.00
CA ALA A 227 4.60 -6.43 12.34
C ALA A 227 3.56 -6.02 13.42
N ARG A 228 2.81 -4.92 13.19
CA ARG A 228 1.74 -4.50 14.09
C ARG A 228 0.62 -5.54 14.13
N ARG A 229 0.18 -6.01 12.96
CA ARG A 229 -0.89 -7.01 12.84
C ARG A 229 -0.53 -8.32 13.52
N ALA A 230 0.72 -8.77 13.40
CA ALA A 230 1.20 -9.97 14.08
C ALA A 230 1.21 -9.81 15.60
N LYS A 231 1.54 -8.62 16.10
CA LYS A 231 1.64 -8.35 17.54
C LYS A 231 0.29 -8.07 18.21
N LEU A 232 -0.59 -7.32 17.56
CA LEU A 232 -1.83 -6.78 18.17
C LEU A 232 -3.11 -7.36 17.57
N GLY A 233 -2.99 -8.17 16.52
CA GLY A 233 -4.12 -8.66 15.73
C GLY A 233 -4.58 -7.70 14.64
N PRO A 234 -5.55 -8.12 13.80
CA PRO A 234 -6.14 -7.28 12.77
C PRO A 234 -7.00 -6.17 13.39
N TRP A 235 -7.14 -5.06 12.67
CA TRP A 235 -7.98 -3.93 13.05
C TRP A 235 -8.82 -3.45 11.86
N PRO A 236 -9.97 -2.78 12.11
CA PRO A 236 -10.85 -2.29 11.06
C PRO A 236 -10.14 -1.34 10.09
N ILE A 237 -10.44 -1.49 8.79
CA ILE A 237 -9.83 -0.66 7.73
C ILE A 237 -10.16 0.83 7.91
N ASP A 238 -11.35 1.14 8.42
CA ASP A 238 -11.81 2.51 8.64
C ASP A 238 -11.09 3.23 9.79
N GLU A 239 -10.45 2.50 10.69
CA GLU A 239 -9.54 3.10 11.68
C GLU A 239 -8.24 3.63 11.05
N GLY A 240 -8.03 3.36 9.76
CA GLY A 240 -6.89 3.86 9.00
C GLY A 240 -5.60 3.10 9.21
N ALA A 241 -4.53 3.67 8.67
CA ALA A 241 -3.16 3.17 8.75
C ALA A 241 -2.19 4.32 9.02
N ALA A 242 -0.93 4.02 9.26
CA ALA A 242 0.14 4.99 9.02
C ALA A 242 0.31 5.16 7.51
N GLY A 243 0.84 6.28 7.06
CA GLY A 243 1.06 6.50 5.64
C GLY A 243 1.54 7.91 5.31
N PHE A 244 1.67 8.20 4.04
CA PHE A 244 2.12 9.49 3.58
C PHE A 244 1.19 10.63 3.99
N ASP A 245 1.79 11.73 4.45
CA ASP A 245 1.13 13.02 4.45
C ASP A 245 0.99 13.54 3.01
N ASN A 246 -0.05 14.34 2.74
CA ASN A 246 -0.30 14.85 1.39
C ASN A 246 0.81 15.78 0.88
N SER A 247 1.59 16.38 1.75
CA SER A 247 2.79 17.18 1.40
C SER A 247 3.88 16.40 0.67
N ILE A 248 3.75 15.06 0.60
CA ILE A 248 4.67 14.21 -0.16
C ILE A 248 4.53 14.35 -1.68
N ILE A 249 3.37 14.83 -2.17
CA ILE A 249 3.06 14.88 -3.61
C ILE A 249 4.11 15.66 -4.42
N PRO A 250 4.51 16.90 -4.06
CA PRO A 250 5.57 17.59 -4.75
C PRO A 250 6.92 16.87 -4.68
N TRP A 251 7.22 16.20 -3.57
CA TRP A 251 8.44 15.41 -3.41
C TRP A 251 8.48 14.21 -4.37
N LEU A 252 7.36 13.47 -4.52
CA LEU A 252 7.24 12.38 -5.49
C LEU A 252 7.47 12.87 -6.92
N LYS A 253 6.87 14.02 -7.27
CA LYS A 253 7.08 14.67 -8.57
C LYS A 253 8.55 15.02 -8.81
N GLN A 254 9.21 15.65 -7.84
CA GLN A 254 10.60 16.06 -7.93
C GLN A 254 11.55 14.87 -8.10
N ARG A 255 11.23 13.72 -7.50
CA ARG A 255 12.04 12.49 -7.56
C ARG A 255 11.83 11.68 -8.83
N ASP A 256 10.80 11.98 -9.61
CA ASP A 256 10.46 11.22 -10.82
C ASP A 256 10.32 9.71 -10.56
N ILE A 257 9.66 9.35 -9.46
CA ILE A 257 9.41 7.96 -9.08
C ILE A 257 8.55 7.29 -10.16
N ALA A 258 8.96 6.10 -10.59
CA ALA A 258 8.25 5.35 -11.63
C ALA A 258 7.16 4.41 -11.09
N LEU A 259 7.37 3.88 -9.89
CA LEU A 259 6.47 2.93 -9.23
C LEU A 259 6.47 3.21 -7.74
N LEU A 260 5.33 3.15 -7.10
CA LEU A 260 5.19 3.30 -5.67
C LEU A 260 4.63 1.99 -5.09
N GLY A 261 5.20 1.52 -3.99
CA GLY A 261 4.72 0.34 -3.29
C GLY A 261 4.58 0.60 -1.80
N TRP A 262 3.49 0.08 -1.21
CA TRP A 262 3.20 0.22 0.21
C TRP A 262 2.41 -0.96 0.79
N GLU A 263 2.32 -1.01 2.13
CA GLU A 263 1.71 -2.14 2.86
C GLU A 263 0.18 -2.07 2.90
N THR A 264 -0.41 -0.89 2.71
CA THR A 264 -1.83 -0.63 2.45
C THR A 264 -1.94 0.74 1.80
N PRO A 265 -3.02 1.04 1.07
CA PRO A 265 -3.30 2.41 0.69
C PRO A 265 -3.23 3.26 1.95
N GLY A 266 -2.24 4.16 2.02
CA GLY A 266 -1.92 4.92 3.23
C GLY A 266 -3.06 5.85 3.61
N TYR A 267 -4.15 5.27 4.09
CA TYR A 267 -5.24 6.04 4.66
C TYR A 267 -4.84 6.52 6.05
N VAL A 268 -4.23 7.68 6.07
CA VAL A 268 -4.06 8.43 7.30
C VAL A 268 -5.35 9.23 7.51
N PRO A 269 -6.05 9.07 8.63
CA PRO A 269 -7.23 9.89 8.93
C PRO A 269 -6.91 11.38 8.78
N GLN A 270 -7.62 12.04 7.88
CA GLN A 270 -7.49 13.49 7.68
C GLN A 270 -8.51 14.21 8.57
N PRO A 271 -8.25 15.46 8.99
CA PRO A 271 -9.27 16.29 9.59
C PRO A 271 -10.50 16.39 8.68
N PRO A 272 -11.73 16.48 9.23
CA PRO A 272 -12.94 16.60 8.43
C PRO A 272 -12.87 17.77 7.44
N GLY A 273 -13.18 17.51 6.19
CA GLY A 273 -13.37 18.54 5.16
C GLY A 273 -12.17 18.85 4.26
N ASP A 274 -10.99 18.25 4.48
CA ASP A 274 -9.80 18.75 3.79
C ASP A 274 -9.56 18.12 2.41
N LEU A 275 -9.28 16.84 2.30
CA LEU A 275 -8.90 16.22 1.01
C LEU A 275 -9.56 14.85 0.83
N PRO A 276 -9.56 14.32 -0.42
CA PRO A 276 -9.98 12.94 -0.65
C PRO A 276 -9.25 11.97 0.28
N ARG A 277 -9.96 10.95 0.74
CA ARG A 277 -9.44 9.94 1.67
C ARG A 277 -8.12 9.32 1.20
N LEU A 278 -7.93 9.18 -0.10
CA LEU A 278 -6.75 8.59 -0.74
C LEU A 278 -6.02 9.62 -1.62
N ALA A 279 -5.84 10.86 -1.15
CA ALA A 279 -5.34 11.96 -1.97
C ALA A 279 -3.99 11.65 -2.66
N VAL A 280 -3.02 11.08 -1.94
CA VAL A 280 -1.71 10.70 -2.54
C VAL A 280 -1.88 9.57 -3.56
N HIS A 281 -2.66 8.54 -3.24
CA HIS A 281 -2.95 7.42 -4.13
C HIS A 281 -3.61 7.90 -5.44
N ASP A 282 -4.67 8.70 -5.31
CA ASP A 282 -5.41 9.22 -6.45
C ASP A 282 -4.54 10.14 -7.32
N PHE A 283 -3.75 11.01 -6.67
CA PHE A 283 -2.85 11.92 -7.37
C PHE A 283 -1.72 11.18 -8.10
N ALA A 284 -1.16 10.16 -7.48
CA ALA A 284 -0.11 9.33 -8.09
C ALA A 284 -0.61 8.70 -9.40
N LEU A 285 -1.77 8.04 -9.37
CA LEU A 285 -2.34 7.38 -10.54
C LEU A 285 -2.82 8.37 -11.60
N THR A 286 -3.53 9.45 -11.19
CA THR A 286 -4.24 10.31 -12.15
C THR A 286 -3.36 11.43 -12.70
N MET A 287 -2.49 12.04 -11.89
CA MET A 287 -1.72 13.24 -12.26
C MET A 287 -0.24 12.97 -12.50
N LEU A 288 0.40 12.14 -11.66
CA LEU A 288 1.82 11.85 -11.80
C LEU A 288 2.10 10.70 -12.77
N GLY A 289 1.11 9.85 -13.04
CA GLY A 289 1.29 8.65 -13.87
C GLY A 289 2.22 7.64 -13.18
N ILE A 290 2.06 7.45 -11.87
CA ILE A 290 2.80 6.48 -11.07
C ILE A 290 1.86 5.32 -10.74
N HIS A 291 2.20 4.11 -11.18
CA HIS A 291 1.48 2.90 -10.81
C HIS A 291 1.74 2.53 -9.35
N LEU A 292 0.80 1.81 -8.72
CA LEU A 292 0.87 1.50 -7.30
C LEU A 292 0.85 -0.01 -7.06
N ILE A 293 1.71 -0.47 -6.13
CA ILE A 293 1.64 -1.81 -5.53
C ILE A 293 1.02 -1.64 -4.15
N ASP A 294 -0.20 -2.12 -4.01
CA ASP A 294 -0.93 -2.09 -2.74
C ASP A 294 -0.85 -3.42 -2.00
N ARG A 295 -0.94 -3.35 -0.67
CA ARG A 295 -0.93 -4.49 0.23
C ARG A 295 0.32 -5.37 0.11
N ALA A 296 1.47 -4.77 -0.16
CA ALA A 296 2.75 -5.47 -0.07
C ALA A 296 3.09 -5.83 1.38
N ASP A 297 3.97 -6.82 1.55
CA ASP A 297 4.58 -7.18 2.83
C ASP A 297 6.09 -6.96 2.74
N PHE A 298 6.58 -6.01 3.52
CA PHE A 298 8.00 -5.64 3.51
C PHE A 298 8.76 -6.09 4.74
N ASP A 299 8.17 -6.89 5.65
CA ASP A 299 8.86 -7.30 6.88
C ASP A 299 10.09 -8.16 6.58
N ALA A 300 9.95 -9.20 5.74
CA ALA A 300 11.09 -10.03 5.32
C ALA A 300 12.14 -9.24 4.54
N LEU A 301 11.70 -8.30 3.68
CA LEU A 301 12.60 -7.41 2.96
C LEU A 301 13.38 -6.49 3.90
N SER A 302 12.72 -5.92 4.92
CA SER A 302 13.35 -5.06 5.92
C SER A 302 14.48 -5.78 6.65
N GLU A 303 14.26 -7.02 7.08
CA GLU A 303 15.27 -7.82 7.77
C GLU A 303 16.43 -8.20 6.83
N ALA A 304 16.13 -8.60 5.61
CA ALA A 304 17.14 -8.94 4.62
C ALA A 304 18.00 -7.73 4.22
N ALA A 305 17.40 -6.57 4.04
CA ALA A 305 18.08 -5.31 3.73
C ALA A 305 18.96 -4.86 4.91
N ALA A 306 18.45 -4.96 6.15
CA ALA A 306 19.20 -4.61 7.34
C ALA A 306 20.42 -5.51 7.57
N ALA A 307 20.27 -6.83 7.40
CA ALA A 307 21.38 -7.78 7.52
C ALA A 307 22.53 -7.50 6.55
N ARG A 308 22.22 -6.87 5.41
CA ARG A 308 23.17 -6.49 4.35
C ARG A 308 23.60 -5.04 4.42
N ASN A 309 22.98 -4.26 5.26
CA ASN A 309 23.05 -2.79 5.22
C ASN A 309 22.88 -2.25 3.78
N ARG A 310 21.90 -2.83 3.05
CA ARG A 310 21.67 -2.55 1.64
C ARG A 310 20.18 -2.37 1.39
N TRP A 311 19.78 -1.16 1.04
CA TRP A 311 18.39 -0.71 0.95
C TRP A 311 17.90 -0.53 -0.49
N GLU A 312 18.73 -0.94 -1.45
CA GLU A 312 18.43 -0.96 -2.88
C GLU A 312 18.65 -2.35 -3.47
N PHE A 313 17.83 -2.71 -4.44
CA PHE A 313 17.85 -4.03 -5.05
C PHE A 313 17.15 -3.97 -6.42
N MET A 314 17.24 -5.05 -7.19
CA MET A 314 16.41 -5.22 -8.39
C MET A 314 15.00 -5.61 -7.95
N LEU A 315 13.99 -4.92 -8.48
CA LEU A 315 12.57 -5.25 -8.33
C LEU A 315 12.04 -5.80 -9.64
N THR A 316 11.31 -6.91 -9.56
CA THR A 316 10.52 -7.47 -10.67
C THR A 316 9.07 -7.55 -10.28
N VAL A 317 8.17 -7.00 -11.11
CA VAL A 317 6.72 -7.06 -10.95
C VAL A 317 6.11 -7.51 -12.28
N ALA A 318 5.37 -8.61 -12.27
CA ALA A 318 4.73 -9.15 -13.46
C ALA A 318 3.22 -9.31 -13.23
N PRO A 319 2.40 -8.35 -13.69
CA PRO A 319 0.96 -8.47 -13.60
C PRO A 319 0.43 -9.54 -14.57
N LEU A 320 -0.70 -10.12 -14.24
CA LEU A 320 -1.45 -10.96 -15.18
C LEU A 320 -1.90 -10.10 -16.38
N PRO A 321 -1.75 -10.59 -17.60
CA PRO A 321 -2.12 -9.84 -18.81
C PRO A 321 -3.63 -9.85 -19.03
N ILE A 322 -4.39 -9.21 -18.16
CA ILE A 322 -5.85 -9.17 -18.18
C ILE A 322 -6.31 -8.06 -19.14
N PRO A 323 -6.93 -8.38 -20.28
CA PRO A 323 -7.50 -7.36 -21.17
C PRO A 323 -8.51 -6.51 -20.42
N ASN A 324 -8.45 -5.21 -20.60
CA ASN A 324 -9.38 -4.22 -20.04
C ASN A 324 -9.49 -4.21 -18.49
N GLY A 325 -8.59 -4.92 -17.78
CA GLY A 325 -8.57 -4.96 -16.33
C GLY A 325 -8.03 -3.65 -15.74
N THR A 326 -8.51 -3.27 -14.55
CA THR A 326 -8.08 -2.08 -13.83
C THR A 326 -6.92 -2.33 -12.87
N GLY A 327 -6.59 -3.59 -12.62
CA GLY A 327 -5.50 -4.03 -11.77
C GLY A 327 -5.23 -5.52 -11.91
N SER A 328 -4.22 -6.02 -11.22
CA SER A 328 -3.84 -7.44 -11.23
C SER A 328 -3.28 -7.84 -9.86
N PRO A 329 -3.60 -9.05 -9.36
CA PRO A 329 -2.80 -9.62 -8.28
C PRO A 329 -1.36 -9.76 -8.78
N VAL A 330 -0.40 -9.52 -7.88
CA VAL A 330 1.03 -9.64 -8.18
C VAL A 330 1.78 -10.24 -7.00
N ASN A 331 2.89 -10.91 -7.31
CA ASN A 331 3.93 -11.23 -6.34
C ASN A 331 5.22 -10.48 -6.74
N PRO A 332 5.44 -9.25 -6.27
CA PRO A 332 6.67 -8.53 -6.56
C PRO A 332 7.85 -9.22 -5.90
N ILE A 333 8.99 -9.29 -6.61
CA ILE A 333 10.21 -9.96 -6.13
C ILE A 333 11.33 -8.96 -6.02
N ALA A 334 11.90 -8.84 -4.82
CA ALA A 334 13.18 -8.16 -4.60
C ALA A 334 14.33 -9.16 -4.78
N SER A 335 15.38 -8.74 -5.50
CA SER A 335 16.55 -9.57 -5.77
C SER A 335 17.84 -8.84 -5.40
N PHE A 336 18.66 -9.46 -4.53
CA PHE A 336 19.94 -8.96 -4.02
C PHE A 336 21.15 -9.62 -4.66
#